data_716aa950cc5b120260f060b5d4fea8a7
#
_entry.id   716aa950cc5b120260f060b5d4fea8a7
#
_cell.length_a   1.000
_cell.length_b   1.000
_cell.length_c   1.000
_cell.angle_alpha   90.00
_cell.angle_beta   90.00
_cell.angle_gamma   90.00
#
_symmetry.space_group_name_H-M   'P 1'
#
loop_
_entity.id
_entity.type
_entity.pdbx_description
1 polymer ?
#
loop_
_entity_poly.entity_id
_entity_poly.type
_entity_poly.pdbx_seq_one_letter_code
_entity_poly.pdbx_strand_id
1 'polypeptide(L)' 'MKKSRYTETQIVKILKEVEAGRLVKEICREYGISDATYYNWKAKYGGMEASDI' A
#
# COMPACT_ATOMS: atom_id res chain seq x y z
N MET A 1 -20.04 3.98 -1.14
CA MET A 1 -19.76 4.01 -1.22
C MET A 1 -18.79 3.90 -1.42
N LYS A 2 -18.30 3.75 -1.47
CA LYS A 2 -17.53 3.63 -1.68
C LYS A 2 -16.65 3.17 -1.55
N LYS A 3 -16.36 2.93 -1.58
CA LYS A 3 -15.57 2.23 -1.69
C LYS A 3 -14.37 2.41 -1.18
N SER A 4 -13.72 1.83 -0.92
CA SER A 4 -12.57 1.99 -0.25
C SER A 4 -11.65 2.87 -0.99
N ARG A 5 -11.41 3.94 -0.46
CA ARG A 5 -10.59 4.82 -1.04
C ARG A 5 -9.51 5.11 -0.12
N TYR A 6 -8.26 4.96 -0.46
CA TYR A 6 -7.11 5.23 0.35
C TYR A 6 -6.38 6.43 -0.23
N THR A 7 -5.99 7.35 0.59
CA THR A 7 -5.23 8.50 0.12
C THR A 7 -3.81 8.06 -0.19
N GLU A 8 -3.07 8.90 -0.88
CA GLU A 8 -1.70 8.59 -1.21
C GLU A 8 -0.90 8.34 0.05
N THR A 9 -1.14 9.15 1.06
CA THR A 9 -0.43 8.97 2.32
C THR A 9 -0.69 7.60 2.90
N GLN A 10 -1.93 7.16 2.86
CA GLN A 10 -2.25 5.84 3.40
C GLN A 10 -1.64 4.74 2.57
N ILE A 11 -1.65 4.91 1.25
CA ILE A 11 -1.08 3.92 0.38
C ILE A 11 0.40 3.76 0.63
N VAL A 12 1.11 4.87 0.75
CA VAL A 12 2.54 4.81 1.01
C VAL A 12 2.79 4.17 2.36
N LYS A 13 1.95 4.49 3.34
CA LYS A 13 2.11 3.90 4.65
C LYS A 13 1.96 2.39 4.59
N ILE A 14 0.97 1.92 3.83
CA ILE A 14 0.76 0.50 3.69
C ILE A 14 1.96 -0.17 3.04
N LEU A 15 2.49 0.45 2.01
CA LEU A 15 3.66 -0.10 1.34
C LEU A 15 4.85 -0.17 2.28
N LYS A 16 4.99 0.83 3.11
CA LYS A 16 6.10 0.84 4.04
C LYS A 16 5.97 -0.24 5.10
N GLU A 17 4.77 -0.59 5.47
CA GLU A 17 4.59 -1.65 6.45
C GLU A 17 5.12 -2.97 5.92
N VAL A 18 4.92 -3.21 4.63
CA VAL A 18 5.44 -4.41 4.03
C VAL A 18 6.96 -4.38 4.03
N GLU A 19 7.52 -3.22 3.74
CA GLU A 19 8.97 -3.09 3.74
C GLU A 19 9.53 -3.29 5.14
N ALA A 20 8.74 -2.98 6.13
CA ALA A 20 9.18 -3.13 7.51
C ALA A 20 9.15 -4.58 7.96
N GLY A 21 8.64 -5.47 7.13
CA GLY A 21 8.65 -6.87 7.48
C GLY A 21 7.31 -7.55 7.49
N ARG A 22 6.26 -6.83 7.20
CA ARG A 22 4.93 -7.44 7.21
C ARG A 22 4.70 -8.17 5.89
N LEU A 23 3.90 -9.21 5.97
CA LEU A 23 3.62 -9.99 4.77
C LEU A 23 2.57 -9.29 3.92
N VAL A 24 2.76 -9.37 2.61
CA VAL A 24 1.80 -8.78 1.70
C VAL A 24 0.41 -9.34 1.95
N LYS A 25 0.32 -10.63 2.16
CA LYS A 25 -0.97 -11.24 2.39
C LYS A 25 -1.66 -10.68 3.62
N GLU A 26 -0.90 -10.46 4.67
CA GLU A 26 -1.47 -9.92 5.88
C GLU A 26 -1.97 -8.51 5.65
N ILE A 27 -1.19 -7.73 4.95
CA ILE A 27 -1.56 -6.36 4.69
C ILE A 27 -2.83 -6.31 3.84
N CYS A 28 -2.89 -7.11 2.80
CA CYS A 28 -4.06 -7.12 1.95
C CYS A 28 -5.30 -7.50 2.74
N ARG A 29 -5.16 -8.49 3.60
CA ARG A 29 -6.29 -8.94 4.38
C ARG A 29 -6.71 -7.88 5.39
N GLU A 30 -5.75 -7.28 6.02
CA GLU A 30 -6.04 -6.31 7.05
C GLU A 30 -6.72 -5.08 6.48
N TYR A 31 -6.27 -4.63 5.32
CA TYR A 31 -6.82 -3.43 4.71
C TYR A 31 -7.94 -3.73 3.71
N GLY A 32 -8.23 -5.00 3.50
CA GLY A 32 -9.34 -5.34 2.60
C GLY A 32 -9.04 -5.06 1.15
N ILE A 33 -7.81 -5.26 0.73
CA ILE A 33 -7.45 -5.06 -0.67
C ILE A 33 -6.95 -6.37 -1.24
N SER A 34 -6.89 -6.44 -2.56
CA SER A 34 -6.41 -7.64 -3.21
C SER A 34 -4.93 -7.51 -3.47
N ASP A 35 -4.30 -8.64 -3.77
CA ASP A 35 -2.88 -8.62 -4.11
C ASP A 35 -2.65 -7.73 -5.32
N ALA A 36 -3.56 -7.80 -6.28
CA ALA A 36 -3.40 -6.98 -7.48
C ALA A 36 -3.38 -5.51 -7.12
N THR A 37 -4.26 -5.12 -6.21
CA THR A 37 -4.31 -3.73 -5.79
C THR A 37 -2.99 -3.34 -5.14
N TYR A 38 -2.48 -4.21 -4.28
CA TYR A 38 -1.22 -3.90 -3.60
C TYR A 38 -0.10 -3.71 -4.62
N TYR A 39 -0.01 -4.60 -5.59
CA TYR A 39 1.08 -4.50 -6.56
C TYR A 39 0.90 -3.31 -7.49
N ASN A 40 -0.34 -2.94 -7.78
CA ASN A 40 -0.57 -1.72 -8.54
C ASN A 40 -0.06 -0.52 -7.77
N TRP A 41 -0.35 -0.48 -6.49
CA TRP A 41 0.13 0.61 -5.66
C TRP A 41 1.64 0.62 -5.61
N LYS A 42 2.22 -0.55 -5.49
CA LYS A 42 3.67 -0.62 -5.41
C LYS A 42 4.31 -0.10 -6.68
N ALA A 43 3.75 -0.44 -7.82
CA ALA A 43 4.28 0.02 -9.08
C ALA A 43 4.09 1.52 -9.23
N LYS A 44 3.00 2.02 -8.70
CA LYS A 44 2.68 3.41 -8.87
C LYS A 44 3.34 4.30 -7.84
N TYR A 45 3.35 3.87 -6.61
CA TYR A 45 3.88 4.68 -5.51
C TYR A 45 5.13 4.13 -4.88
N GLY A 46 5.57 2.97 -5.31
CA GLY A 46 6.65 2.31 -4.63
C GLY A 46 7.94 3.09 -4.62
N GLY A 47 8.13 3.91 -5.64
CA GLY A 47 9.34 4.69 -5.68
C GLY A 47 9.22 6.02 -5.01
N MET A 48 8.03 6.35 -4.52
CA MET A 48 7.81 7.63 -3.89
C MET A 48 8.06 7.50 -2.42
N GLU A 49 9.21 7.82 -2.01
CA GLU A 49 9.50 7.78 -0.61
C GLU A 49 9.56 9.15 -0.07
N ALA A 50 9.45 9.22 1.23
CA ALA A 50 9.54 10.52 1.87
C ALA A 50 10.81 11.21 1.47
N SER A 51 11.84 10.45 1.31
CA SER A 51 13.12 11.04 1.00
C SER A 51 13.16 11.60 -0.41
N ASP A 52 12.27 11.18 -1.23
CA ASP A 52 12.24 11.69 -2.59
C ASP A 52 11.67 13.05 -2.67
N ILE A 53 11.03 13.46 -1.66
CA ILE A 53 10.36 14.75 -1.70
C ILE A 53 11.31 15.91 -1.47
#